data_6ce4d89278ae67f9abc1a749100ac2cf
#
_entry.id   6ce4d89278ae67f9abc1a749100ac2cf
#
_cell.length_a   1.000
_cell.length_b   1.000
_cell.length_c   1.000
_cell.angle_alpha   90.00
_cell.angle_beta   90.00
_cell.angle_gamma   90.00
#
_symmetry.space_group_name_H-M   'P 1'
#
loop_
_entity.id
_entity.type
_entity.pdbx_description
1 polymer ?
#
loop_
_entity_poly.entity_id
_entity_poly.type
_entity_poly.pdbx_seq_one_letter_code
_entity_poly.pdbx_strand_id
1 'polypeptide(L)'
;MFDTSVFIYALGGEHPYRAPCRAIMSKGVEGLLAGEASIELIHEFAHVRARRGVDRRTAVADARHIADTSRLHTVERADVERALELWSEHEQLDMRDAIFAAQALNRQINVILSPDRGFDGIEGLQRIDPADDDAVASLIAA
;
A
#
# COMPACT_ATOMS: atom_id res chain seq x y z
N MET A 1 -1.09 6.85 0.81
CA MET A 1 -1.58 5.47 1.12
C MET A 1 -0.57 4.45 0.60
N PHE A 2 -0.28 3.42 1.35
CA PHE A 2 0.52 2.28 0.87
C PHE A 2 -0.37 1.19 0.28
N ASP A 3 0.12 0.57 -0.79
CA ASP A 3 -0.36 -0.72 -1.27
C ASP A 3 0.42 -1.87 -0.60
N THR A 4 -0.22 -3.03 -0.44
CA THR A 4 0.34 -4.23 0.19
C THR A 4 1.64 -4.69 -0.47
N SER A 5 1.77 -4.55 -1.79
CA SER A 5 2.94 -4.96 -2.56
C SER A 5 4.22 -4.27 -2.11
N VAL A 6 4.16 -3.03 -1.62
CA VAL A 6 5.34 -2.32 -1.08
C VAL A 6 6.00 -3.13 0.04
N PHE A 7 5.21 -3.62 0.99
CA PHE A 7 5.71 -4.42 2.12
C PHE A 7 6.07 -5.85 1.71
N ILE A 8 5.31 -6.44 0.78
CA ILE A 8 5.59 -7.78 0.24
C ILE A 8 6.96 -7.81 -0.45
N TYR A 9 7.30 -6.78 -1.25
CA TYR A 9 8.61 -6.70 -1.90
C TYR A 9 9.72 -6.35 -0.91
N ALA A 10 9.48 -5.40 -0.01
CA ALA A 10 10.48 -4.99 0.97
C ALA A 10 10.96 -6.14 1.86
N LEU A 11 10.04 -6.99 2.33
CA LEU A 11 10.30 -8.08 3.27
C LEU A 11 10.41 -9.46 2.58
N GLY A 12 10.23 -9.50 1.26
CA GLY A 12 10.29 -10.73 0.46
C GLY A 12 11.70 -11.12 0.01
N GLY A 13 11.76 -12.08 -0.92
CA GLY A 13 12.99 -12.52 -1.57
C GLY A 13 13.54 -11.52 -2.59
N GLU A 14 14.49 -11.98 -3.40
CA GLU A 14 15.09 -11.17 -4.46
C GLU A 14 14.04 -10.72 -5.48
N HIS A 15 13.96 -9.41 -5.70
CA HIS A 15 13.05 -8.78 -6.65
C HIS A 15 13.55 -7.36 -6.97
N PRO A 16 13.33 -6.84 -8.21
CA PRO A 16 13.75 -5.46 -8.57
C PRO A 16 13.17 -4.38 -7.65
N TYR A 17 11.95 -4.56 -7.15
CA TYR A 17 11.31 -3.63 -6.21
C TYR A 17 11.77 -3.75 -4.75
N ARG A 18 12.59 -4.75 -4.40
CA ARG A 18 13.00 -4.96 -3.00
C ARG A 18 13.76 -3.78 -2.43
N ALA A 19 14.78 -3.30 -3.13
CA ALA A 19 15.57 -2.17 -2.67
C ALA A 19 14.78 -0.85 -2.60
N PRO A 20 14.02 -0.45 -3.63
CA PRO A 20 13.15 0.71 -3.57
C PRO A 20 12.13 0.66 -2.42
N CYS A 21 11.43 -0.46 -2.26
CA CYS A 21 10.42 -0.60 -1.21
C CYS A 21 11.04 -0.58 0.20
N ARG A 22 12.24 -1.15 0.39
CA ARG A 22 12.99 -1.05 1.65
C ARG A 22 13.38 0.39 1.98
N ALA A 23 13.82 1.15 0.98
CA ALA A 23 14.15 2.55 1.16
C ALA A 23 12.94 3.36 1.62
N ILE A 24 11.76 3.10 1.07
CA ILE A 24 10.48 3.71 1.48
C ILE A 24 10.14 3.35 2.93
N MET A 25 10.26 2.07 3.31
CA MET A 25 10.02 1.65 4.69
C MET A 25 10.96 2.34 5.69
N SER A 26 12.25 2.46 5.36
CA SER A 26 13.22 3.17 6.21
C SER A 26 12.82 4.62 6.43
N LYS A 27 12.38 5.31 5.37
CA LYS A 27 11.89 6.68 5.46
C LYS A 27 10.64 6.82 6.35
N GLY A 28 9.77 5.81 6.34
CA GLY A 28 8.64 5.73 7.25
C GLY A 28 9.08 5.60 8.71
N VAL A 29 10.03 4.71 9.00
CA VAL A 29 10.60 4.52 10.35
C VAL A 29 11.33 5.77 10.84
N GLU A 30 12.02 6.47 9.96
CA GLU A 30 12.71 7.74 10.26
C GLU A 30 11.76 8.92 10.44
N GLY A 31 10.45 8.72 10.23
CA GLY A 31 9.43 9.78 10.32
C GLY A 31 9.47 10.79 9.18
N LEU A 32 10.22 10.50 8.11
CA LEU A 32 10.33 11.35 6.93
C LEU A 32 9.17 11.19 5.96
N LEU A 33 8.44 10.07 6.06
CA LEU A 33 7.26 9.77 5.26
C LEU A 33 6.12 9.35 6.16
N ALA A 34 5.02 10.08 6.14
CA ALA A 34 3.80 9.69 6.86
C ALA A 34 3.17 8.47 6.18
N GLY A 35 3.36 7.30 6.77
CA GLY A 35 2.84 6.04 6.26
C GLY A 35 1.37 5.85 6.59
N GLU A 36 0.47 5.92 5.61
CA GLU A 36 -0.95 5.62 5.78
C GLU A 36 -1.32 4.32 5.06
N ALA A 37 -2.05 3.45 5.73
CA ALA A 37 -2.41 2.14 5.19
C ALA A 37 -3.83 1.72 5.62
N SER A 38 -4.44 0.86 4.81
CA SER A 38 -5.67 0.18 5.19
C SER A 38 -5.42 -0.90 6.24
N ILE A 39 -6.34 -1.11 7.16
CA ILE A 39 -6.32 -2.28 8.05
C ILE A 39 -6.36 -3.60 7.24
N GLU A 40 -7.02 -3.60 6.08
CA GLU A 40 -7.06 -4.75 5.17
C GLU A 40 -5.68 -5.12 4.61
N LEU A 41 -4.78 -4.12 4.48
CA LEU A 41 -3.39 -4.38 4.08
C LEU A 41 -2.70 -5.33 5.05
N ILE A 42 -2.92 -5.18 6.35
CA ILE A 42 -2.32 -6.04 7.38
C ILE A 42 -2.80 -7.49 7.22
N HIS A 43 -4.10 -7.66 7.00
CA HIS A 43 -4.70 -8.97 6.75
C HIS A 43 -4.14 -9.62 5.47
N GLU A 44 -4.16 -8.90 4.36
CA GLU A 44 -3.65 -9.38 3.08
C GLU A 44 -2.15 -9.72 3.16
N PHE A 45 -1.34 -8.85 3.75
CA PHE A 45 0.09 -9.07 3.95
C PHE A 45 0.37 -10.37 4.70
N ALA A 46 -0.27 -10.57 5.86
CA ALA A 46 -0.08 -11.78 6.65
C ALA A 46 -0.48 -13.05 5.86
N HIS A 47 -1.61 -12.98 5.12
CA HIS A 47 -2.09 -14.06 4.28
C HIS A 47 -1.11 -14.42 3.16
N VAL A 48 -0.61 -13.42 2.42
CA VAL A 48 0.35 -13.61 1.33
C VAL A 48 1.67 -14.18 1.85
N ARG A 49 2.18 -13.68 2.97
CA ARG A 49 3.42 -14.19 3.61
C ARG A 49 3.28 -15.66 3.98
N ALA A 50 2.18 -16.04 4.62
CA ALA A 50 1.92 -17.42 4.99
C ALA A 50 1.81 -18.34 3.76
N ARG A 51 1.13 -17.91 2.70
CA ARG A 51 1.02 -18.66 1.44
C ARG A 51 2.37 -18.82 0.71
N ARG A 52 3.31 -17.91 0.91
CA ARG A 52 4.68 -18.00 0.37
C ARG A 52 5.63 -18.82 1.26
N GLY A 53 5.12 -19.52 2.27
CA GLY A 53 5.88 -20.42 3.11
C GLY A 53 6.65 -19.77 4.26
N VAL A 54 6.38 -18.50 4.55
CA VAL A 54 6.91 -17.84 5.75
C VAL A 54 6.19 -18.41 6.96
N ASP A 55 6.96 -18.75 8.01
CA ASP A 55 6.34 -19.25 9.22
C ASP A 55 5.43 -18.20 9.89
N ARG A 56 4.41 -18.68 10.62
CA ARG A 56 3.36 -17.80 11.15
C ARG A 56 3.88 -16.78 12.17
N ARG A 57 4.91 -17.13 12.96
CA ARG A 57 5.46 -16.22 13.96
C ARG A 57 6.16 -15.05 13.29
N THR A 58 6.95 -15.31 12.26
CA THR A 58 7.58 -14.28 11.43
C THR A 58 6.54 -13.44 10.72
N ALA A 59 5.53 -14.04 10.08
CA ALA A 59 4.47 -13.29 9.40
C ALA A 59 3.70 -12.37 10.35
N VAL A 60 3.43 -12.83 11.59
CA VAL A 60 2.77 -12.02 12.62
C VAL A 60 3.67 -10.87 13.09
N ALA A 61 4.97 -11.13 13.31
CA ALA A 61 5.91 -10.09 13.73
C ALA A 61 6.05 -9.00 12.67
N ASP A 62 6.19 -9.39 11.41
CA ASP A 62 6.25 -8.46 10.27
C ASP A 62 4.95 -7.64 10.14
N ALA A 63 3.79 -8.28 10.22
CA ALA A 63 2.49 -7.61 10.14
C ALA A 63 2.27 -6.61 11.28
N ARG A 64 2.67 -6.95 12.51
CA ARG A 64 2.63 -6.04 13.65
C ARG A 64 3.56 -4.86 13.47
N HIS A 65 4.78 -5.09 12.98
CA HIS A 65 5.72 -4.01 12.69
C HIS A 65 5.14 -3.00 11.69
N ILE A 66 4.50 -3.48 10.62
CA ILE A 66 3.81 -2.61 9.64
C ILE A 66 2.69 -1.83 10.34
N ALA A 67 1.87 -2.51 11.16
CA ALA A 67 0.77 -1.88 11.87
C ALA A 67 1.25 -0.79 12.85
N ASP A 68 2.36 -1.04 13.57
CA ASP A 68 2.91 -0.12 14.56
C ASP A 68 3.59 1.10 13.92
N THR A 69 4.06 0.97 12.67
CA THR A 69 4.77 2.03 11.94
C THR A 69 3.90 2.77 10.91
N SER A 70 2.64 2.38 10.76
CA SER A 70 1.70 2.98 9.83
C SER A 70 0.48 3.55 10.54
N ARG A 71 -0.05 4.65 10.01
CA ARG A 71 -1.38 5.11 10.40
C ARG A 71 -2.43 4.25 9.70
N LEU A 72 -3.09 3.39 10.47
CA LEU A 72 -4.09 2.48 9.93
C LEU A 72 -5.48 3.11 9.86
N HIS A 73 -6.15 2.87 8.74
CA HIS A 73 -7.54 3.24 8.49
C HIS A 73 -8.43 2.01 8.45
N THR A 74 -9.50 2.02 9.22
CA THR A 74 -10.56 1.01 9.16
C THR A 74 -11.35 1.14 7.86
N VAL A 75 -11.81 0.01 7.31
CA VAL A 75 -12.72 0.00 6.17
C VAL A 75 -14.13 0.28 6.64
N GLU A 76 -14.75 1.30 6.08
CA GLU A 76 -16.13 1.68 6.36
C GLU A 76 -17.03 1.33 5.18
N ARG A 77 -18.35 1.32 5.41
CA ARG A 77 -19.33 1.05 4.37
C ARG A 77 -19.16 1.97 3.14
N ALA A 78 -18.89 3.25 3.38
CA ALA A 78 -18.67 4.22 2.31
C ALA A 78 -17.43 3.88 1.46
N ASP A 79 -16.39 3.28 2.04
CA ASP A 79 -15.22 2.83 1.30
C ASP A 79 -15.58 1.67 0.37
N VAL A 80 -16.38 0.72 0.85
CA VAL A 80 -16.84 -0.41 0.03
C VAL A 80 -17.75 0.05 -1.11
N GLU A 81 -18.69 0.95 -0.85
CA GLU A 81 -19.58 1.50 -1.87
C GLU A 81 -18.79 2.21 -2.97
N ARG A 82 -17.84 3.07 -2.60
CA ARG A 82 -16.96 3.73 -3.57
C ARG A 82 -16.02 2.77 -4.29
N ALA A 83 -15.52 1.75 -3.61
CA ALA A 83 -14.69 0.73 -4.23
C ALA A 83 -15.44 -0.06 -5.32
N LEU A 84 -16.71 -0.38 -5.10
CA LEU A 84 -17.55 -1.04 -6.11
C LEU A 84 -17.75 -0.15 -7.34
N GLU A 85 -17.94 1.16 -7.16
CA GLU A 85 -18.02 2.14 -8.25
C GLU A 85 -16.70 2.16 -9.04
N LEU A 86 -15.56 2.38 -8.37
CA LEU A 86 -14.24 2.40 -9.00
C LEU A 86 -13.94 1.10 -9.76
N TRP A 87 -14.26 -0.03 -9.15
CA TRP A 87 -14.05 -1.34 -9.78
C TRP A 87 -14.91 -1.55 -11.02
N SER A 88 -16.12 -1.00 -11.06
CA SER A 88 -16.99 -1.06 -12.24
C SER A 88 -16.53 -0.15 -13.37
N GLU A 89 -15.81 0.93 -13.06
CA GLU A 89 -15.34 1.94 -14.03
C GLU A 89 -13.93 1.67 -14.56
N HIS A 90 -13.10 0.92 -13.81
CA HIS A 90 -11.70 0.66 -14.12
C HIS A 90 -11.42 -0.83 -14.25
N GLU A 91 -11.49 -1.37 -15.45
CA GLU A 91 -11.31 -2.83 -15.73
C GLU A 91 -9.96 -3.37 -15.27
N GLN A 92 -8.92 -2.51 -15.21
CA GLN A 92 -7.57 -2.89 -14.79
C GLN A 92 -7.41 -2.97 -13.25
N LEU A 93 -8.37 -2.45 -12.48
CA LEU A 93 -8.30 -2.38 -11.02
C LEU A 93 -8.83 -3.66 -10.40
N ASP A 94 -8.04 -4.32 -9.53
CA ASP A 94 -8.53 -5.43 -8.71
C ASP A 94 -9.48 -4.91 -7.62
N MET A 95 -10.47 -5.71 -7.20
CA MET A 95 -11.44 -5.28 -6.18
C MET A 95 -10.79 -4.95 -4.84
N ARG A 96 -9.70 -5.65 -4.46
CA ARG A 96 -8.97 -5.35 -3.22
C ARG A 96 -8.26 -4.01 -3.31
N ASP A 97 -7.65 -3.73 -4.47
CA ASP A 97 -6.99 -2.47 -4.75
C ASP A 97 -7.98 -1.32 -4.82
N ALA A 98 -9.21 -1.59 -5.30
CA ALA A 98 -10.31 -0.63 -5.28
C ALA A 98 -10.66 -0.17 -3.85
N ILE A 99 -10.56 -1.05 -2.85
CA ILE A 99 -10.73 -0.67 -1.43
C ILE A 99 -9.67 0.34 -1.01
N PHE A 100 -8.40 0.12 -1.37
CA PHE A 100 -7.31 1.05 -1.02
C PHE A 100 -7.48 2.40 -1.71
N ALA A 101 -7.84 2.39 -3.00
CA ALA A 101 -8.13 3.60 -3.76
C ALA A 101 -9.32 4.38 -3.16
N ALA A 102 -10.41 3.69 -2.84
CA ALA A 102 -11.59 4.30 -2.23
C ALA A 102 -11.29 4.91 -0.86
N GLN A 103 -10.56 4.18 -0.02
CA GLN A 103 -10.13 4.71 1.28
C GLN A 103 -9.25 5.96 1.15
N ALA A 104 -8.30 5.95 0.21
CA ALA A 104 -7.44 7.10 -0.06
C ALA A 104 -8.29 8.31 -0.45
N LEU A 105 -9.15 8.16 -1.44
CA LEU A 105 -10.01 9.24 -1.92
C LEU A 105 -10.98 9.76 -0.86
N ASN A 106 -11.63 8.87 -0.08
CA ASN A 106 -12.56 9.28 0.97
C ASN A 106 -11.89 10.05 2.12
N ARG A 107 -10.57 9.86 2.28
CA ARG A 107 -9.77 10.53 3.31
C ARG A 107 -8.91 11.66 2.76
N GLN A 108 -9.15 12.05 1.51
CA GLN A 108 -8.38 13.10 0.83
C GLN A 108 -6.88 12.81 0.73
N ILE A 109 -6.52 11.52 0.70
CA ILE A 109 -5.18 11.05 0.43
C ILE A 109 -5.07 10.90 -1.08
N ASN A 110 -4.37 11.80 -1.74
CA ASN A 110 -4.30 11.87 -3.19
C ASN A 110 -3.14 11.08 -3.81
N VAL A 111 -2.39 10.34 -3.00
CA VAL A 111 -1.25 9.54 -3.46
C VAL A 111 -1.36 8.12 -2.96
N ILE A 112 -1.10 7.16 -3.85
CA ILE A 112 -0.87 5.76 -3.51
C ILE A 112 0.51 5.31 -3.99
N LEU A 113 1.28 4.69 -3.11
CA LEU A 113 2.57 4.06 -3.41
C LEU A 113 2.33 2.61 -3.80
N SER A 114 2.48 2.31 -5.08
CA SER A 114 2.29 0.96 -5.63
C SER A 114 3.05 0.76 -6.93
N PRO A 115 3.69 -0.40 -7.14
CA PRO A 115 4.19 -0.79 -8.45
C PRO A 115 3.08 -1.19 -9.42
N ASP A 116 1.85 -1.42 -8.92
CA ASP A 116 0.74 -1.89 -9.74
C ASP A 116 0.09 -0.74 -10.53
N ARG A 117 0.13 -0.87 -11.86
CA ARG A 117 -0.49 0.08 -12.79
C ARG A 117 -2.02 0.05 -12.79
N GLY A 118 -2.63 -0.91 -12.08
CA GLY A 118 -4.07 -0.94 -11.88
C GLY A 118 -4.63 0.35 -11.28
N PHE A 119 -3.82 1.08 -10.52
CA PHE A 119 -4.18 2.37 -9.95
C PHE A 119 -4.06 3.57 -10.90
N ASP A 120 -3.49 3.38 -12.11
CA ASP A 120 -3.32 4.48 -13.06
C ASP A 120 -4.68 4.95 -13.60
N GLY A 121 -4.85 6.27 -13.75
CA GLY A 121 -6.04 6.88 -14.36
C GLY A 121 -7.25 7.04 -13.42
N ILE A 122 -7.10 6.74 -12.13
CA ILE A 122 -8.16 7.01 -11.14
C ILE A 122 -8.16 8.50 -10.83
N GLU A 123 -9.29 9.17 -11.08
CA GLU A 123 -9.42 10.61 -10.83
C GLU A 123 -9.24 10.94 -9.35
N GLY A 124 -8.38 11.92 -9.06
CA GLY A 124 -8.07 12.36 -7.71
C GLY A 124 -7.03 11.50 -6.97
N LEU A 125 -6.53 10.42 -7.59
CA LEU A 125 -5.50 9.55 -7.01
C LEU A 125 -4.29 9.45 -7.95
N GLN A 126 -3.12 9.85 -7.47
CA GLN A 126 -1.86 9.70 -8.18
C GLN A 126 -1.14 8.44 -7.69
N ARG A 127 -0.87 7.50 -8.58
CA ARG A 127 0.05 6.40 -8.29
C ARG A 127 1.49 6.89 -8.39
N ILE A 128 2.29 6.56 -7.40
CA ILE A 128 3.74 6.71 -7.43
C ILE A 128 4.37 5.32 -7.40
N ASP A 129 5.21 5.06 -8.40
CA ASP A 129 5.98 3.84 -8.46
C ASP A 129 7.12 3.89 -7.43
N PRO A 130 7.26 2.87 -6.56
CA PRO A 130 8.37 2.83 -5.59
C PRO A 130 9.77 2.91 -6.20
N ALA A 131 9.93 2.54 -7.48
CA ALA A 131 11.19 2.61 -8.20
C ALA A 131 11.47 3.99 -8.84
N ASP A 132 10.53 4.93 -8.77
CA ASP A 132 10.70 6.32 -9.22
C ASP A 132 11.27 7.16 -8.07
N ASP A 133 12.61 7.22 -7.98
CA ASP A 133 13.31 7.91 -6.90
C ASP A 133 12.96 9.41 -6.82
N ASP A 134 12.75 10.07 -7.96
CA ASP A 134 12.41 11.50 -8.00
C ASP A 134 10.99 11.75 -7.49
N ALA A 135 10.04 10.92 -7.91
CA ALA A 135 8.66 11.00 -7.44
C ALA A 135 8.56 10.68 -5.94
N VAL A 136 9.29 9.66 -5.46
CA VAL A 136 9.34 9.32 -4.03
C VAL A 136 10.00 10.44 -3.23
N ALA A 137 11.07 11.05 -3.72
CA ALA A 137 11.73 12.17 -3.05
C ALA A 137 10.80 13.38 -2.90
N SER A 138 9.93 13.63 -3.89
CA SER A 138 8.96 14.72 -3.84
C SER A 138 7.93 14.58 -2.69
N LEU A 139 7.60 13.35 -2.30
CA LEU A 139 6.69 13.10 -1.17
C LEU A 139 7.28 13.45 0.18
N ILE A 140 8.61 13.40 0.29
CA ILE A 140 9.34 13.66 1.54
C ILE A 140 9.56 15.17 1.72
N ALA A 141 9.71 15.89 0.61
CA ALA A 141 9.93 17.33 0.60
C ALA A 141 8.63 18.15 0.81
N ALA A 142 7.48 17.50 0.65
CA ALA A 142 6.17 18.11 0.82
C ALA A 142 5.68 18.06 2.27
#